data_96b6c2b59d250b6d22b939c02f33dc9d
#
_entry.id   96b6c2b59d250b6d22b939c02f33dc9d
#
_cell.length_a   1.000
_cell.length_b   1.000
_cell.length_c   1.000
_cell.angle_alpha   90.00
_cell.angle_beta   90.00
_cell.angle_gamma   90.00
#
_symmetry.space_group_name_H-M   'P 1'
#
loop_
_entity.id
_entity.type
_entity.pdbx_description
1 polymer ?
#
loop_
_entity_poly.entity_id
_entity_poly.type
_entity_poly.pdbx_seq_one_letter_code
_entity_poly.pdbx_strand_id
1 'polypeptide(L)'
;FIGIGSAPEFLDRLIWQKLKNNEKKLFLKKKFYMLKSDGYEYKIKLAFLKDGRKNKVLNKKINSKIPVFLIHGKKDDVVPLKLSRKIFSIFPRAKKKMEIVKGGDHSLSRKGDLNRLANLINKVIY
;
A
#
# COMPACT_ATOMS: atom_id res chain seq x y z
N PHE A 1 -8.89 11.61 3.55
CA PHE A 1 -7.81 10.66 3.23
C PHE A 1 -7.95 10.18 1.79
N ILE A 2 -6.89 10.30 1.02
CA ILE A 2 -6.82 9.75 -0.35
C ILE A 2 -5.71 8.71 -0.37
N GLY A 3 -6.01 7.50 -0.83
CA GLY A 3 -5.05 6.41 -1.00
C GLY A 3 -4.94 6.01 -2.47
N ILE A 4 -3.71 6.04 -3.02
CA ILE A 4 -3.40 5.67 -4.40
C ILE A 4 -2.49 4.44 -4.35
N GLY A 5 -2.95 3.28 -4.85
CA GLY A 5 -2.19 2.04 -4.81
C GLY A 5 -1.60 1.73 -3.42
N SER A 6 -2.34 2.05 -2.36
CA SER A 6 -1.81 2.11 -1.00
C SER A 6 -1.41 0.75 -0.44
N ALA A 7 -0.22 0.67 0.14
CA ALA A 7 0.38 -0.54 0.70
C ALA A 7 0.78 -0.36 2.19
N PRO A 8 -0.18 -0.16 3.11
CA PRO A 8 0.17 -0.14 4.52
C PRO A 8 0.75 -1.49 4.94
N GLU A 9 1.70 -1.45 5.86
CA GLU A 9 2.41 -2.64 6.34
C GLU A 9 3.22 -3.37 5.23
N PHE A 10 3.68 -2.64 4.18
CA PHE A 10 4.32 -3.24 3.01
C PHE A 10 5.58 -4.04 3.37
N LEU A 11 6.38 -3.59 4.34
CA LEU A 11 7.58 -4.29 4.77
C LEU A 11 7.29 -5.70 5.30
N ASP A 12 6.22 -5.84 6.06
CA ASP A 12 5.82 -7.14 6.60
C ASP A 12 5.08 -7.97 5.54
N ARG A 13 4.07 -7.39 4.87
CA ARG A 13 3.17 -8.11 3.97
C ARG A 13 3.73 -8.37 2.58
N LEU A 14 4.45 -7.42 2.00
CA LEU A 14 4.91 -7.50 0.62
C LEU A 14 6.40 -7.86 0.51
N ILE A 15 7.19 -7.72 1.57
CA ILE A 15 8.59 -8.11 1.60
C ILE A 15 8.78 -9.32 2.50
N TRP A 16 8.69 -9.17 3.83
CA TRP A 16 9.00 -10.25 4.76
C TRP A 16 8.22 -11.55 4.51
N GLN A 17 6.90 -11.47 4.29
CA GLN A 17 6.09 -12.67 4.08
C GLN A 17 6.43 -13.41 2.78
N LYS A 18 6.99 -12.72 1.79
CA LYS A 18 7.41 -13.32 0.51
C LYS A 18 8.82 -13.93 0.56
N LEU A 19 9.62 -13.60 1.57
CA LEU A 19 10.97 -14.17 1.71
C LEU A 19 10.93 -15.66 2.04
N LYS A 20 11.85 -16.42 1.44
CA LYS A 20 12.11 -17.82 1.79
C LYS A 20 12.70 -17.92 3.19
N ASN A 21 12.66 -19.10 3.80
CA ASN A 21 13.15 -19.30 5.18
C ASN A 21 14.66 -18.98 5.33
N ASN A 22 15.48 -19.34 4.36
CA ASN A 22 16.90 -19.00 4.34
C ASN A 22 17.15 -17.48 4.25
N GLU A 23 16.37 -16.76 3.44
CA GLU A 23 16.46 -15.30 3.32
C GLU A 23 16.05 -14.61 4.63
N LYS A 24 14.97 -15.09 5.28
CA LYS A 24 14.55 -14.60 6.61
C LYS A 24 15.64 -14.79 7.66
N LYS A 25 16.28 -15.98 7.71
CA LYS A 25 17.39 -16.25 8.61
C LYS A 25 18.57 -15.31 8.35
N LEU A 26 18.90 -15.08 7.07
CA LEU A 26 19.99 -14.19 6.68
C LEU A 26 19.68 -12.73 7.03
N PHE A 27 18.45 -12.27 6.81
CA PHE A 27 17.98 -10.93 7.19
C PHE A 27 18.11 -10.71 8.71
N LEU A 28 17.69 -11.69 9.51
CA LEU A 28 17.82 -11.63 10.97
C LEU A 28 19.29 -11.58 11.42
N LYS A 29 20.14 -12.38 10.79
CA LYS A 29 21.58 -12.44 11.10
C LYS A 29 22.30 -11.15 10.71
N LYS A 30 22.15 -10.70 9.47
CA LYS A 30 22.81 -9.49 8.93
C LYS A 30 22.20 -8.18 9.42
N LYS A 31 20.99 -8.20 10.00
CA LYS A 31 20.21 -7.03 10.43
C LYS A 31 19.76 -6.12 9.27
N PHE A 32 19.91 -6.56 8.03
CA PHE A 32 19.40 -5.90 6.84
C PHE A 32 19.10 -6.90 5.71
N TYR A 33 18.27 -6.45 4.76
CA TYR A 33 17.94 -7.14 3.52
C TYR A 33 18.15 -6.19 2.34
N MET A 34 18.74 -6.68 1.25
CA MET A 34 18.88 -5.91 0.01
C MET A 34 17.70 -6.23 -0.91
N LEU A 35 16.77 -5.31 -1.01
CA LEU A 35 15.65 -5.40 -1.96
C LEU A 35 16.08 -4.85 -3.32
N LYS A 36 15.91 -5.65 -4.37
CA LYS A 36 16.10 -5.22 -5.75
C LYS A 36 14.73 -4.93 -6.37
N SER A 37 14.53 -3.73 -6.88
CA SER A 37 13.31 -3.32 -7.58
C SER A 37 13.64 -2.25 -8.62
N ASP A 38 13.09 -2.42 -9.82
CA ASP A 38 13.18 -1.44 -10.92
C ASP A 38 14.62 -0.97 -11.25
N GLY A 39 15.58 -1.90 -11.18
CA GLY A 39 17.01 -1.59 -11.41
C GLY A 39 17.73 -0.93 -10.24
N TYR A 40 17.06 -0.70 -9.13
CA TYR A 40 17.63 -0.13 -7.91
C TYR A 40 17.79 -1.18 -6.81
N GLU A 41 18.73 -0.92 -5.90
CA GLU A 41 18.95 -1.72 -4.69
C GLU A 41 18.65 -0.88 -3.44
N TYR A 42 17.79 -1.40 -2.57
CA TYR A 42 17.38 -0.73 -1.34
C TYR A 42 17.80 -1.54 -0.13
N LYS A 43 18.59 -0.95 0.76
CA LYS A 43 18.99 -1.56 2.02
C LYS A 43 17.90 -1.38 3.08
N ILE A 44 17.13 -2.44 3.33
CA ILE A 44 16.08 -2.45 4.33
C ILE A 44 16.65 -2.94 5.66
N LYS A 45 16.72 -2.08 6.67
CA LYS A 45 17.18 -2.43 8.01
C LYS A 45 16.13 -3.23 8.78
N LEU A 46 16.57 -4.19 9.60
CA LEU A 46 15.68 -4.98 10.46
C LEU A 46 14.92 -4.10 11.47
N ALA A 47 15.54 -3.02 11.93
CA ALA A 47 14.87 -2.05 12.82
C ALA A 47 13.62 -1.44 12.15
N PHE A 48 13.68 -1.14 10.84
CA PHE A 48 12.55 -0.60 10.10
C PHE A 48 11.38 -1.62 10.00
N LEU A 49 11.68 -2.90 9.74
CA LEU A 49 10.67 -3.96 9.77
C LEU A 49 10.04 -4.10 11.17
N LYS A 50 10.84 -4.06 12.24
CA LYS A 50 10.35 -4.15 13.63
C LYS A 50 9.46 -2.97 13.98
N ASP A 51 9.85 -1.76 13.59
CA ASP A 51 9.06 -0.56 13.80
C ASP A 51 7.73 -0.59 13.04
N GLY A 52 7.75 -0.95 11.76
CA GLY A 52 6.54 -1.15 10.97
C GLY A 52 5.56 -2.16 11.59
N ARG A 53 6.08 -3.22 12.24
CA ARG A 53 5.24 -4.20 12.96
C ARG A 53 4.57 -3.64 14.21
N LYS A 54 5.20 -2.71 14.91
CA LYS A 54 4.61 -2.01 16.07
C LYS A 54 3.46 -1.08 15.63
N ASN A 55 3.56 -0.52 14.43
CA ASN A 55 2.66 0.49 13.89
C ASN A 55 1.59 -0.10 12.93
N LYS A 56 1.22 -1.37 13.10
CA LYS A 56 0.19 -2.01 12.27
C LYS A 56 -1.19 -1.37 12.47
N VAL A 57 -1.87 -1.10 11.35
CA VAL A 57 -3.18 -0.42 11.33
C VAL A 57 -4.29 -1.27 10.71
N LEU A 58 -3.95 -2.25 9.86
CA LEU A 58 -4.96 -3.02 9.11
C LEU A 58 -5.82 -3.96 9.96
N ASN A 59 -5.41 -4.25 11.18
CA ASN A 59 -6.17 -5.09 12.12
C ASN A 59 -7.02 -4.26 13.10
N LYS A 60 -7.02 -2.93 12.96
CA LYS A 60 -7.76 -2.00 13.83
C LYS A 60 -8.90 -1.37 13.04
N LYS A 61 -10.02 -1.06 13.70
CA LYS A 61 -11.05 -0.19 13.15
C LYS A 61 -10.71 1.26 13.49
N ILE A 62 -10.75 2.14 12.50
CA ILE A 62 -10.51 3.57 12.66
C ILE A 62 -11.87 4.28 12.66
N ASN A 63 -12.35 4.64 13.85
CA ASN A 63 -13.64 5.31 14.07
C ASN A 63 -13.57 6.80 13.70
N SER A 64 -13.17 7.09 12.45
CA SER A 64 -13.13 8.46 11.93
C SER A 64 -14.27 8.68 10.95
N LYS A 65 -14.80 9.91 10.94
CA LYS A 65 -15.79 10.38 9.96
C LYS A 65 -15.15 11.08 8.76
N ILE A 66 -13.81 11.18 8.73
CA ILE A 66 -13.11 11.80 7.59
C ILE A 66 -13.47 11.08 6.29
N PRO A 67 -13.66 11.79 5.17
CA PRO A 67 -13.87 11.15 3.88
C PRO A 67 -12.66 10.29 3.49
N VAL A 68 -12.93 9.08 2.96
CA VAL A 68 -11.90 8.12 2.52
C VAL A 68 -12.11 7.79 1.05
N PHE A 69 -11.14 8.12 0.22
CA PHE A 69 -11.15 7.84 -1.21
C PHE A 69 -9.94 6.98 -1.56
N LEU A 70 -10.20 5.87 -2.24
CA LEU A 70 -9.15 4.97 -2.70
C LEU A 70 -9.20 4.84 -4.21
N ILE A 71 -8.04 4.86 -4.86
CA ILE A 71 -7.89 4.52 -6.27
C ILE A 71 -6.82 3.45 -6.43
N HIS A 72 -7.10 2.42 -7.23
CA HIS A 72 -6.21 1.28 -7.40
C HIS A 72 -6.27 0.74 -8.82
N GLY A 73 -5.12 0.42 -9.41
CA GLY A 73 -5.05 -0.23 -10.70
C GLY A 73 -5.44 -1.70 -10.60
N LYS A 74 -6.34 -2.17 -11.47
CA LYS A 74 -6.71 -3.60 -11.47
C LYS A 74 -5.55 -4.50 -11.88
N LYS A 75 -4.60 -3.97 -12.67
CA LYS A 75 -3.38 -4.66 -13.15
C LYS A 75 -2.16 -4.34 -12.29
N ASP A 76 -2.34 -3.81 -11.08
CA ASP A 76 -1.26 -3.56 -10.13
C ASP A 76 -0.65 -4.91 -9.70
N ASP A 77 0.57 -5.17 -10.14
CA ASP A 77 1.36 -6.36 -9.83
C ASP A 77 2.28 -6.19 -8.61
N VAL A 78 2.43 -4.96 -8.14
CA VAL A 78 3.25 -4.60 -6.96
C VAL A 78 2.43 -4.71 -5.68
N VAL A 79 1.27 -4.03 -5.66
CA VAL A 79 0.37 -3.97 -4.49
C VAL A 79 -0.95 -4.68 -4.81
N PRO A 80 -1.25 -5.81 -4.15
CA PRO A 80 -2.50 -6.53 -4.38
C PRO A 80 -3.73 -5.68 -4.04
N LEU A 81 -4.74 -5.64 -4.90
CA LEU A 81 -6.01 -4.93 -4.71
C LEU A 81 -6.69 -5.25 -3.36
N LYS A 82 -6.46 -6.46 -2.83
CA LYS A 82 -6.97 -6.86 -1.50
C LYS A 82 -6.52 -5.94 -0.37
N LEU A 83 -5.36 -5.27 -0.50
CA LEU A 83 -4.91 -4.30 0.51
C LEU A 83 -5.76 -3.04 0.50
N SER A 84 -6.09 -2.48 -0.67
CA SER A 84 -7.03 -1.35 -0.74
C SER A 84 -8.41 -1.72 -0.22
N ARG A 85 -8.91 -2.92 -0.49
CA ARG A 85 -10.17 -3.42 0.09
C ARG A 85 -10.08 -3.53 1.61
N LYS A 86 -8.94 -3.95 2.14
CA LYS A 86 -8.71 -4.02 3.59
C LYS A 86 -8.69 -2.63 4.21
N ILE A 87 -7.98 -1.66 3.59
CA ILE A 87 -8.01 -0.25 4.02
C ILE A 87 -9.44 0.27 4.02
N PHE A 88 -10.20 0.01 2.96
CA PHE A 88 -11.60 0.44 2.87
C PHE A 88 -12.45 -0.11 4.03
N SER A 89 -12.19 -1.33 4.48
CA SER A 89 -12.95 -1.99 5.56
C SER A 89 -12.63 -1.46 6.96
N ILE A 90 -11.43 -0.91 7.19
CA ILE A 90 -11.04 -0.44 8.53
C ILE A 90 -11.65 0.92 8.93
N PHE A 91 -12.29 1.62 7.99
CA PHE A 91 -13.01 2.89 8.24
C PHE A 91 -14.53 2.70 8.23
N PRO A 92 -15.14 2.12 9.27
CA PRO A 92 -16.56 1.76 9.23
C PRO A 92 -17.50 2.95 9.19
N ARG A 93 -17.10 4.12 9.71
CA ARG A 93 -17.94 5.33 9.85
C ARG A 93 -17.65 6.42 8.84
N ALA A 94 -16.65 6.23 7.99
CA ALA A 94 -16.24 7.22 6.98
C ALA A 94 -17.20 7.23 5.78
N LYS A 95 -17.46 8.41 5.23
CA LYS A 95 -17.96 8.51 3.85
C LYS A 95 -16.83 8.07 2.93
N LYS A 96 -17.02 6.98 2.19
CA LYS A 96 -15.90 6.35 1.47
C LYS A 96 -16.27 5.92 0.06
N LYS A 97 -15.28 6.04 -0.84
CA LYS A 97 -15.37 5.59 -2.23
C LYS A 97 -14.08 4.89 -2.63
N MET A 98 -14.21 3.82 -3.41
CA MET A 98 -13.08 3.15 -4.04
C MET A 98 -13.30 3.12 -5.55
N GLU A 99 -12.29 3.55 -6.29
CA GLU A 99 -12.24 3.46 -7.74
C GLU A 99 -11.19 2.44 -8.17
N ILE A 100 -11.62 1.45 -8.95
CA ILE A 100 -10.74 0.42 -9.51
C ILE A 100 -10.54 0.72 -10.99
N VAL A 101 -9.33 1.09 -11.38
CA VAL A 101 -8.98 1.42 -12.75
C VAL A 101 -8.70 0.13 -13.52
N LYS A 102 -9.64 -0.29 -14.38
CA LYS A 102 -9.64 -1.59 -15.08
C LYS A 102 -8.34 -1.90 -15.83
N GLY A 103 -7.73 -0.95 -16.49
CA GLY A 103 -6.45 -1.11 -17.20
C GLY A 103 -5.25 -0.52 -16.44
N GLY A 104 -5.43 -0.02 -15.21
CA GLY A 104 -4.39 0.64 -14.42
C GLY A 104 -3.38 -0.33 -13.84
N ASP A 105 -2.11 0.05 -13.88
CA ASP A 105 -0.98 -0.56 -13.19
C ASP A 105 -0.75 0.10 -11.81
N HIS A 106 0.39 -0.22 -11.18
CA HIS A 106 0.77 0.36 -9.89
C HIS A 106 0.99 1.88 -9.96
N SER A 107 1.59 2.38 -11.03
CA SER A 107 1.97 3.79 -11.16
C SER A 107 0.78 4.72 -11.44
N LEU A 108 -0.29 4.21 -12.08
CA LEU A 108 -1.46 5.00 -12.50
C LEU A 108 -1.07 6.29 -13.22
N SER A 109 -0.03 6.23 -14.07
CA SER A 109 0.61 7.40 -14.70
C SER A 109 0.12 7.72 -16.10
N ARG A 110 -0.76 6.90 -16.69
CA ARG A 110 -1.33 7.20 -18.00
C ARG A 110 -2.22 8.45 -17.93
N LYS A 111 -2.31 9.21 -19.01
CA LYS A 111 -3.11 10.44 -19.10
C LYS A 111 -4.54 10.26 -18.56
N GLY A 112 -5.21 9.15 -18.91
CA GLY A 112 -6.55 8.84 -18.39
C GLY A 112 -6.58 8.56 -16.89
N ASP A 113 -5.53 7.95 -16.34
CA ASP A 113 -5.41 7.67 -14.90
C ASP A 113 -5.18 8.98 -14.12
N LEU A 114 -4.31 9.85 -14.63
CA LEU A 114 -4.03 11.17 -14.04
C LEU A 114 -5.28 12.06 -14.05
N ASN A 115 -6.05 12.05 -15.13
CA ASN A 115 -7.34 12.78 -15.19
C ASN A 115 -8.34 12.25 -14.15
N ARG A 116 -8.43 10.93 -13.96
CA ARG A 116 -9.27 10.31 -12.91
C ARG A 116 -8.83 10.74 -11.51
N LEU A 117 -7.51 10.74 -11.28
CA LEU A 117 -6.94 11.18 -10.02
C LEU A 117 -7.22 12.65 -9.74
N ALA A 118 -7.01 13.54 -10.73
CA ALA A 118 -7.33 14.96 -10.62
C ALA A 118 -8.80 15.19 -10.30
N ASN A 119 -9.72 14.50 -11.01
CA ASN A 119 -11.16 14.57 -10.75
C ASN A 119 -11.53 14.05 -9.34
N LEU A 120 -10.85 13.02 -8.85
CA LEU A 120 -11.05 12.51 -7.50
C LEU A 120 -10.63 13.55 -6.46
N ILE A 121 -9.46 14.16 -6.64
CA ILE A 121 -8.92 15.20 -5.74
C ILE A 121 -9.86 16.39 -5.69
N ASN A 122 -10.31 16.88 -6.84
CA ASN A 122 -11.25 18.02 -6.92
C ASN A 122 -12.55 17.74 -6.17
N LYS A 123 -13.10 16.52 -6.26
CA LYS A 123 -14.33 16.12 -5.52
C LYS A 123 -14.13 15.99 -4.01
N VAL A 124 -12.89 15.95 -3.53
CA VAL A 124 -12.58 15.85 -2.10
C VAL A 124 -12.33 17.22 -1.50
N ILE A 125 -11.78 18.14 -2.30
CA ILE A 125 -11.38 19.47 -1.83
C ILE A 125 -12.55 20.47 -1.96
N TYR A 126 -13.36 20.34 -2.98
CA TYR A 126 -14.49 21.22 -3.31
C TYR A 126 -15.81 20.44 -3.29
#